data_3ecc105f5bc3fa91a2f93d6f1bf3940e
#
_entry.id   3ecc105f5bc3fa91a2f93d6f1bf3940e
#
_cell.length_a   1.000
_cell.length_b   1.000
_cell.length_c   1.000
_cell.angle_alpha   90.00
_cell.angle_beta   90.00
_cell.angle_gamma   90.00
#
_symmetry.space_group_name_H-M   'P 1'
#
loop_
_entity.id
_entity.type
_entity.pdbx_description
1 polymer ?
#
loop_
_entity_poly.entity_id
_entity_poly.type
_entity_poly.pdbx_seq_one_letter_code
_entity_poly.pdbx_strand_id
1 'polypeptide(L)'
;MKWTNDRADNVEDRRGSGGGGMLVGGGLGTLIIAAIIFFLGGDPSSVLSGGLENSAPTEQRQLTKEELQIKEFVRMLSEENNQTWTKIFSENGLQYKEPQIVLFENVTQSGCGTAQSSMGPFYCPADQTVYMDMSFFSELQSKFGAKATEFTVAYVMAHEIGHHIQTLLGTTQKVDQQRRSGQYSEAEMNKISVATELQADFFAGVWAKQTNNREHFLEPGDIESAMEAAAAVGDDNIQKRSTGYVNQEAFTHGSSQQRVEWFTKGYDTGDIREGNTFEQLLK
;
A
#
# COMPACT_ATOMS: atom_id res chain seq x y z
N MET A 1 11.66 -13.03 9.47
CA MET A 1 12.53 -11.88 9.78
C MET A 1 12.75 -11.76 11.28
N LYS A 2 13.82 -11.10 11.73
CA LYS A 2 14.05 -10.85 13.15
C LYS A 2 13.35 -9.56 13.58
N TRP A 3 12.81 -9.55 14.79
CA TRP A 3 12.25 -8.35 15.39
C TRP A 3 13.34 -7.52 16.07
N THR A 4 13.33 -6.21 15.82
CA THR A 4 14.14 -5.23 16.54
C THR A 4 13.43 -4.76 17.81
N ASN A 5 14.11 -3.98 18.65
CA ASN A 5 13.56 -3.56 19.96
C ASN A 5 12.80 -2.22 19.88
N ASP A 6 13.05 -1.41 18.86
CA ASP A 6 12.51 -0.06 18.75
C ASP A 6 11.06 -0.07 18.27
N ARG A 7 10.26 0.90 18.69
CA ARG A 7 8.83 0.99 18.40
C ARG A 7 8.46 2.44 18.14
N ALA A 8 7.88 2.68 16.96
CA ALA A 8 7.36 3.99 16.59
C ALA A 8 6.07 4.33 17.36
N ASP A 9 5.82 5.63 17.53
CA ASP A 9 4.60 6.15 18.17
C ASP A 9 3.57 6.67 17.15
N ASN A 10 3.89 6.67 15.86
CA ASN A 10 3.03 7.10 14.76
C ASN A 10 2.04 6.02 14.29
N VAL A 11 1.72 5.02 15.11
CA VAL A 11 0.79 3.93 14.80
C VAL A 11 -0.48 4.06 15.65
N GLU A 12 -1.58 4.40 15.01
CA GLU A 12 -2.93 4.43 15.58
C GLU A 12 -3.63 3.09 15.30
N ASP A 13 -4.26 2.53 16.32
CA ASP A 13 -5.04 1.30 16.18
C ASP A 13 -6.54 1.60 16.35
N ARG A 14 -7.27 1.54 15.24
CA ARG A 14 -8.73 1.75 15.19
C ARG A 14 -9.53 0.46 15.24
N ARG A 15 -8.87 -0.70 15.30
CA ARG A 15 -9.53 -2.00 15.46
C ARG A 15 -10.23 -2.05 16.81
N GLY A 16 -11.38 -2.63 16.86
CA GLY A 16 -12.20 -2.72 18.08
C GLY A 16 -12.85 -1.41 18.51
N SER A 17 -12.53 -0.27 17.90
CA SER A 17 -13.34 0.92 18.06
C SER A 17 -14.56 0.76 17.14
N GLY A 18 -15.72 0.50 17.73
CA GLY A 18 -16.97 0.41 16.99
C GLY A 18 -17.10 1.65 16.11
N GLY A 19 -17.24 1.45 14.80
CA GLY A 19 -17.33 2.53 13.83
C GLY A 19 -18.43 3.51 14.24
N GLY A 20 -18.04 4.65 14.80
CA GLY A 20 -18.95 5.71 15.14
C GLY A 20 -19.67 6.12 13.86
N GLY A 21 -21.00 5.90 13.82
CA GLY A 21 -21.84 6.27 12.70
C GLY A 21 -21.67 7.74 12.36
N MET A 22 -20.83 8.03 11.37
CA MET A 22 -20.74 9.35 10.80
C MET A 22 -21.71 9.38 9.62
N LEU A 23 -22.63 10.32 9.69
CA LEU A 23 -23.62 10.61 8.67
C LEU A 23 -22.93 10.68 7.29
N VAL A 24 -23.18 9.71 6.44
CA VAL A 24 -22.79 9.74 5.04
C VAL A 24 -23.66 10.79 4.35
N GLY A 25 -23.17 12.02 4.29
CA GLY A 25 -23.65 12.99 3.33
C GLY A 25 -23.27 12.49 1.95
N GLY A 26 -24.27 12.14 1.13
CA GLY A 26 -24.09 11.70 -0.25
C GLY A 26 -23.25 12.72 -1.04
N GLY A 27 -22.01 12.38 -1.37
CA GLY A 27 -21.07 13.19 -2.12
C GLY A 27 -20.36 12.38 -3.19
N LEU A 28 -19.72 13.06 -4.12
CA LEU A 28 -19.00 12.55 -5.29
C LEU A 28 -18.09 11.33 -5.02
N GLY A 29 -17.63 11.14 -3.78
CA GLY A 29 -16.78 9.99 -3.39
C GLY A 29 -17.44 8.63 -3.55
N THR A 30 -18.76 8.52 -3.31
CA THR A 30 -19.52 7.28 -3.44
C THR A 30 -19.58 6.79 -4.90
N LEU A 31 -19.55 7.72 -5.85
CA LEU A 31 -19.58 7.40 -7.29
C LEU A 31 -18.23 6.88 -7.80
N ILE A 32 -17.14 7.30 -7.21
CA ILE A 32 -15.78 6.85 -7.59
C ILE A 32 -15.59 5.40 -7.13
N ILE A 33 -15.99 5.07 -5.91
CA ILE A 33 -15.91 3.71 -5.36
C ILE A 33 -16.83 2.75 -6.15
N ALA A 34 -18.04 3.19 -6.49
CA ALA A 34 -18.96 2.41 -7.34
C ALA A 34 -18.38 2.17 -8.74
N ALA A 35 -17.65 3.14 -9.31
CA ALA A 35 -16.95 2.99 -10.58
C ALA A 35 -15.81 1.98 -10.50
N ILE A 36 -14.99 2.00 -9.45
CA ILE A 36 -13.90 1.04 -9.24
C ILE A 36 -14.45 -0.37 -9.11
N ILE A 37 -15.52 -0.57 -8.33
CA ILE A 37 -16.19 -1.88 -8.18
C ILE A 37 -16.79 -2.36 -9.52
N PHE A 38 -17.39 -1.44 -10.29
CA PHE A 38 -17.92 -1.75 -11.62
C PHE A 38 -16.83 -2.18 -12.60
N PHE A 39 -15.69 -1.49 -12.61
CA PHE A 39 -14.52 -1.85 -13.45
C PHE A 39 -13.86 -3.16 -13.02
N LEU A 40 -13.97 -3.53 -11.74
CA LEU A 40 -13.47 -4.81 -11.21
C LEU A 40 -14.46 -5.97 -11.38
N GLY A 41 -15.59 -5.74 -12.10
CA GLY A 41 -16.62 -6.77 -12.36
C GLY A 41 -17.51 -7.08 -11.17
N GLY A 42 -17.53 -6.24 -10.14
CA GLY A 42 -18.44 -6.33 -8.98
C GLY A 42 -19.74 -5.57 -9.19
N ASP A 43 -20.79 -5.90 -8.40
CA ASP A 43 -22.08 -5.22 -8.43
C ASP A 43 -22.03 -3.95 -7.55
N PRO A 44 -22.11 -2.74 -8.12
CA PRO A 44 -22.09 -1.49 -7.38
C PRO A 44 -23.37 -1.21 -6.57
N SER A 45 -24.43 -2.00 -6.78
CA SER A 45 -25.71 -1.80 -6.11
C SER A 45 -25.61 -2.00 -4.59
N SER A 46 -24.67 -2.84 -4.12
CA SER A 46 -24.42 -3.06 -2.68
C SER A 46 -23.85 -1.81 -1.98
N VAL A 47 -23.14 -0.94 -2.70
CA VAL A 47 -22.60 0.32 -2.17
C VAL A 47 -23.63 1.45 -2.21
N LEU A 48 -24.53 1.41 -3.18
CA LEU A 48 -25.58 2.41 -3.36
C LEU A 48 -26.80 2.15 -2.45
N SER A 49 -27.05 0.88 -2.07
CA SER A 49 -28.19 0.49 -1.22
C SER A 49 -27.86 0.38 0.27
N GLY A 50 -26.60 0.50 0.68
CA GLY A 50 -26.16 0.48 2.09
C GLY A 50 -26.48 1.76 2.88
N GLY A 51 -27.42 2.56 2.44
CA GLY A 51 -27.94 3.71 3.15
C GLY A 51 -28.96 3.31 4.21
N LEU A 52 -28.68 3.65 5.48
CA LEU A 52 -29.63 3.77 6.58
C LEU A 52 -30.10 2.45 7.21
N GLU A 53 -29.23 1.72 7.86
CA GLU A 53 -29.63 1.01 9.07
C GLU A 53 -29.01 1.69 10.30
N ASN A 54 -29.84 2.00 11.27
CA ASN A 54 -29.52 2.56 12.57
C ASN A 54 -28.56 1.62 13.31
N SER A 55 -27.27 1.86 13.22
CA SER A 55 -26.28 1.15 14.04
C SER A 55 -26.34 1.70 15.45
N ALA A 56 -26.78 0.90 16.40
CA ALA A 56 -26.59 1.16 17.82
C ALA A 56 -25.12 1.41 18.13
N PRO A 57 -24.76 2.18 19.18
CA PRO A 57 -23.37 2.39 19.56
C PRO A 57 -22.69 1.03 19.79
N THR A 58 -21.76 0.68 18.93
CA THR A 58 -20.99 -0.55 19.09
C THR A 58 -20.01 -0.34 20.25
N GLU A 59 -20.16 -1.14 21.31
CA GLU A 59 -19.22 -1.13 22.43
C GLU A 59 -17.79 -1.38 21.91
N GLN A 60 -16.81 -0.59 22.42
CA GLN A 60 -15.41 -0.82 22.13
C GLN A 60 -15.01 -2.22 22.64
N ARG A 61 -14.72 -3.12 21.71
CA ARG A 61 -14.20 -4.43 22.09
C ARG A 61 -12.71 -4.31 22.48
N GLN A 62 -12.31 -5.10 23.45
CA GLN A 62 -10.89 -5.22 23.75
C GLN A 62 -10.16 -5.98 22.63
N LEU A 63 -8.96 -5.53 22.28
CA LEU A 63 -8.11 -6.23 21.33
C LEU A 63 -7.63 -7.55 21.93
N THR A 64 -7.56 -8.58 21.09
CA THR A 64 -6.99 -9.87 21.46
C THR A 64 -5.47 -9.77 21.66
N LYS A 65 -4.87 -10.80 22.23
CA LYS A 65 -3.39 -10.85 22.38
C LYS A 65 -2.69 -10.86 21.01
N GLU A 66 -3.26 -11.55 20.05
CA GLU A 66 -2.77 -11.64 18.68
C GLU A 66 -2.83 -10.27 17.99
N GLU A 67 -3.92 -9.53 18.16
CA GLU A 67 -4.05 -8.17 17.62
C GLU A 67 -3.06 -7.19 18.26
N LEU A 68 -2.79 -7.32 19.55
CA LEU A 68 -1.76 -6.54 20.22
C LEU A 68 -0.35 -6.89 19.72
N GLN A 69 -0.06 -8.16 19.44
CA GLN A 69 1.21 -8.57 18.83
C GLN A 69 1.37 -7.99 17.42
N ILE A 70 0.30 -8.02 16.61
CA ILE A 70 0.28 -7.38 15.28
C ILE A 70 0.57 -5.87 15.40
N LYS A 71 -0.04 -5.19 16.36
CA LYS A 71 0.25 -3.77 16.61
C LYS A 71 1.72 -3.53 16.90
N GLU A 72 2.30 -4.31 17.82
CA GLU A 72 3.72 -4.19 18.17
C GLU A 72 4.64 -4.50 16.97
N PHE A 73 4.26 -5.45 16.14
CA PHE A 73 4.97 -5.75 14.90
C PHE A 73 4.93 -4.58 13.91
N VAL A 74 3.75 -3.97 13.68
CA VAL A 74 3.60 -2.81 12.81
C VAL A 74 4.35 -1.59 13.38
N ARG A 75 4.36 -1.38 14.70
CA ARG A 75 5.16 -0.33 15.35
C ARG A 75 6.65 -0.51 15.11
N MET A 76 7.14 -1.74 15.19
CA MET A 76 8.53 -2.06 14.85
C MET A 76 8.82 -1.75 13.38
N LEU A 77 7.97 -2.21 12.44
CA LEU A 77 8.15 -1.95 11.01
C LEU A 77 8.13 -0.45 10.70
N SER A 78 7.25 0.30 11.36
CA SER A 78 7.19 1.76 11.21
C SER A 78 8.48 2.42 11.65
N GLU A 79 9.03 2.02 12.80
CA GLU A 79 10.30 2.56 13.30
C GLU A 79 11.46 2.25 12.37
N GLU A 80 11.56 1.00 11.88
CA GLU A 80 12.60 0.61 10.92
C GLU A 80 12.53 1.42 9.61
N ASN A 81 11.31 1.71 9.15
CA ASN A 81 11.12 2.60 8.01
C ASN A 81 11.53 4.03 8.33
N ASN A 82 11.12 4.58 9.46
CA ASN A 82 11.42 5.95 9.87
C ASN A 82 12.93 6.18 9.99
N GLN A 83 13.65 5.28 10.66
CA GLN A 83 15.10 5.37 10.79
C GLN A 83 15.81 5.27 9.43
N THR A 84 15.40 4.33 8.61
CA THR A 84 16.00 4.12 7.29
C THR A 84 15.78 5.32 6.37
N TRP A 85 14.55 5.81 6.27
CA TRP A 85 14.23 6.94 5.40
C TRP A 85 14.77 8.27 5.93
N THR A 86 14.81 8.48 7.25
CA THR A 86 15.47 9.64 7.87
C THR A 86 16.94 9.72 7.46
N LYS A 87 17.65 8.59 7.53
CA LYS A 87 19.05 8.51 7.12
C LYS A 87 19.21 8.80 5.62
N ILE A 88 18.45 8.10 4.76
CA ILE A 88 18.53 8.26 3.30
C ILE A 88 18.25 9.71 2.89
N PHE A 89 17.21 10.32 3.44
CA PHE A 89 16.87 11.72 3.12
C PHE A 89 17.95 12.68 3.58
N SER A 90 18.45 12.51 4.81
CA SER A 90 19.57 13.34 5.32
C SER A 90 20.83 13.24 4.46
N GLU A 91 21.21 12.04 4.04
CA GLU A 91 22.35 11.81 3.16
C GLU A 91 22.20 12.45 1.76
N ASN A 92 20.95 12.69 1.34
CA ASN A 92 20.63 13.35 0.08
C ASN A 92 20.27 14.85 0.25
N GLY A 93 20.47 15.43 1.44
CA GLY A 93 20.16 16.84 1.72
C GLY A 93 18.66 17.16 1.77
N LEU A 94 17.84 16.16 2.00
CA LEU A 94 16.38 16.25 2.08
C LEU A 94 15.91 16.09 3.54
N GLN A 95 14.67 16.47 3.81
CA GLN A 95 14.02 16.29 5.11
C GLN A 95 12.94 15.22 4.99
N TYR A 96 13.08 14.15 5.77
CA TYR A 96 12.03 13.15 5.93
C TYR A 96 10.98 13.63 6.92
N LYS A 97 9.72 13.35 6.60
CA LYS A 97 8.59 13.50 7.50
C LYS A 97 7.91 12.14 7.60
N GLU A 98 7.71 11.65 8.79
CA GLU A 98 7.08 10.36 9.04
C GLU A 98 5.61 10.36 8.61
N PRO A 99 5.11 9.29 7.97
CA PRO A 99 3.68 9.12 7.75
C PRO A 99 2.99 8.70 9.05
N GLN A 100 1.68 8.87 9.15
CA GLN A 100 0.87 8.15 10.13
C GLN A 100 0.59 6.74 9.62
N ILE A 101 0.49 5.77 10.52
CA ILE A 101 0.06 4.41 10.20
C ILE A 101 -1.24 4.14 10.96
N VAL A 102 -2.27 3.69 10.28
CA VAL A 102 -3.57 3.34 10.87
C VAL A 102 -3.88 1.87 10.65
N LEU A 103 -4.00 1.12 11.74
CA LEU A 103 -4.57 -0.23 11.71
C LEU A 103 -6.08 -0.14 11.82
N PHE A 104 -6.79 -0.79 10.89
CA PHE A 104 -8.25 -0.79 10.89
C PHE A 104 -8.80 -2.17 10.53
N GLU A 105 -10.10 -2.36 10.69
CA GLU A 105 -10.86 -3.51 10.23
C GLU A 105 -12.19 -3.04 9.63
N ASN A 106 -12.64 -3.74 8.59
CA ASN A 106 -13.86 -3.48 7.85
C ASN A 106 -13.91 -2.13 7.13
N VAL A 107 -14.07 -1.03 7.86
CA VAL A 107 -14.25 0.32 7.30
C VAL A 107 -13.51 1.34 8.15
N THR A 108 -12.85 2.31 7.51
CA THR A 108 -12.26 3.48 8.16
C THR A 108 -12.45 4.74 7.32
N GLN A 109 -12.32 5.90 7.94
CA GLN A 109 -12.28 7.20 7.25
C GLN A 109 -10.83 7.63 7.03
N SER A 110 -10.53 8.08 5.83
CA SER A 110 -9.24 8.65 5.45
C SER A 110 -9.43 10.03 4.82
N GLY A 111 -8.35 10.79 4.68
CA GLY A 111 -8.34 12.03 3.91
C GLY A 111 -8.71 11.86 2.44
N CYS A 112 -8.60 10.63 1.91
CA CYS A 112 -8.97 10.26 0.55
C CYS A 112 -10.41 9.72 0.42
N GLY A 113 -11.16 9.67 1.52
CA GLY A 113 -12.53 9.16 1.58
C GLY A 113 -12.69 7.91 2.45
N THR A 114 -13.85 7.29 2.37
CA THR A 114 -14.14 6.04 3.10
C THR A 114 -13.37 4.88 2.49
N ALA A 115 -12.62 4.15 3.31
CA ALA A 115 -11.88 2.96 2.92
C ALA A 115 -12.53 1.70 3.51
N GLN A 116 -12.53 0.62 2.73
CA GLN A 116 -13.05 -0.69 3.11
C GLN A 116 -11.94 -1.73 3.01
N SER A 117 -12.02 -2.79 3.81
CA SER A 117 -11.07 -3.91 3.81
C SER A 117 -10.83 -4.52 2.42
N SER A 118 -11.85 -4.53 1.56
CA SER A 118 -11.72 -5.03 0.19
C SER A 118 -10.75 -4.24 -0.70
N MET A 119 -10.34 -3.04 -0.29
CA MET A 119 -9.35 -2.22 -1.01
C MET A 119 -7.92 -2.65 -0.73
N GLY A 120 -7.69 -3.45 0.32
CA GLY A 120 -6.36 -3.77 0.82
C GLY A 120 -5.68 -2.60 1.55
N PRO A 121 -4.42 -2.76 1.95
CA PRO A 121 -3.57 -1.66 2.43
C PRO A 121 -3.42 -0.57 1.37
N PHE A 122 -3.32 0.70 1.81
CA PHE A 122 -3.13 1.82 0.89
C PHE A 122 -2.52 3.04 1.60
N TYR A 123 -1.85 3.87 0.83
CA TYR A 123 -1.41 5.20 1.26
C TYR A 123 -2.36 6.29 0.76
N CYS A 124 -2.73 7.21 1.64
CA CYS A 124 -3.50 8.40 1.28
C CYS A 124 -2.63 9.65 1.28
N PRO A 125 -2.36 10.29 0.13
CA PRO A 125 -1.52 11.48 0.07
C PRO A 125 -2.16 12.72 0.69
N ALA A 126 -3.49 12.76 0.83
CA ALA A 126 -4.20 13.92 1.38
C ALA A 126 -3.96 14.11 2.89
N ASP A 127 -3.82 13.02 3.64
CA ASP A 127 -3.52 13.06 5.08
C ASP A 127 -2.15 12.45 5.43
N GLN A 128 -1.40 12.00 4.42
CA GLN A 128 -0.08 11.38 4.56
C GLN A 128 -0.09 10.17 5.50
N THR A 129 -1.09 9.32 5.36
CA THR A 129 -1.34 8.17 6.24
C THR A 129 -1.33 6.86 5.44
N VAL A 130 -0.67 5.86 5.96
CA VAL A 130 -0.75 4.47 5.49
C VAL A 130 -1.85 3.75 6.27
N TYR A 131 -2.80 3.17 5.58
CA TYR A 131 -3.91 2.42 6.14
C TYR A 131 -3.68 0.92 5.93
N MET A 132 -3.68 0.15 7.03
CA MET A 132 -3.37 -1.28 7.02
C MET A 132 -4.55 -2.07 7.56
N ASP A 133 -5.23 -2.82 6.69
CA ASP A 133 -6.17 -3.85 7.12
C ASP A 133 -5.47 -5.21 7.15
N MET A 134 -5.33 -5.77 8.33
CA MET A 134 -4.61 -7.04 8.51
C MET A 134 -5.36 -8.25 7.96
N SER A 135 -6.67 -8.14 7.66
CA SER A 135 -7.43 -9.19 6.99
C SER A 135 -6.95 -9.45 5.55
N PHE A 136 -6.39 -8.42 4.90
CA PHE A 136 -5.80 -8.51 3.56
C PHE A 136 -4.77 -9.64 3.45
N PHE A 137 -3.95 -9.86 4.47
CA PHE A 137 -2.90 -10.88 4.42
C PHE A 137 -3.45 -12.31 4.42
N SER A 138 -4.59 -12.52 5.08
CA SER A 138 -5.33 -13.79 4.97
C SER A 138 -5.93 -13.97 3.57
N GLU A 139 -6.38 -12.89 2.97
CA GLU A 139 -6.89 -12.90 1.59
C GLU A 139 -5.75 -13.11 0.56
N LEU A 140 -4.59 -12.49 0.76
CA LEU A 140 -3.42 -12.67 -0.08
C LEU A 140 -3.03 -14.14 -0.16
N GLN A 141 -3.07 -14.84 0.96
CA GLN A 141 -2.81 -16.29 0.99
C GLN A 141 -3.94 -17.08 0.32
N SER A 142 -5.20 -16.84 0.68
CA SER A 142 -6.33 -17.65 0.23
C SER A 142 -6.71 -17.40 -1.23
N LYS A 143 -6.67 -16.15 -1.69
CA LYS A 143 -7.07 -15.75 -3.06
C LYS A 143 -5.91 -15.79 -4.05
N PHE A 144 -4.71 -15.42 -3.64
CA PHE A 144 -3.57 -15.26 -4.54
C PHE A 144 -2.47 -16.31 -4.35
N GLY A 145 -2.54 -17.13 -3.28
CA GLY A 145 -1.62 -18.25 -3.04
C GLY A 145 -0.23 -17.83 -2.57
N ALA A 146 -0.03 -16.53 -2.28
CA ALA A 146 1.22 -16.06 -1.70
C ALA A 146 1.29 -16.40 -0.21
N LYS A 147 2.48 -16.71 0.29
CA LYS A 147 2.66 -16.96 1.72
C LYS A 147 2.54 -15.64 2.49
N ALA A 148 1.62 -15.58 3.44
CA ALA A 148 1.50 -14.46 4.37
C ALA A 148 2.56 -14.60 5.48
N THR A 149 3.82 -14.29 5.17
CA THR A 149 4.90 -14.25 6.15
C THR A 149 4.97 -12.87 6.83
N GLU A 150 5.69 -12.75 7.94
CA GLU A 150 5.98 -11.45 8.53
C GLU A 150 6.66 -10.51 7.52
N PHE A 151 7.55 -11.02 6.68
CA PHE A 151 8.22 -10.18 5.68
C PHE A 151 7.30 -9.80 4.51
N THR A 152 6.26 -10.58 4.21
CA THR A 152 5.19 -10.16 3.29
C THR A 152 4.48 -8.90 3.81
N VAL A 153 4.16 -8.86 5.10
CA VAL A 153 3.57 -7.66 5.74
C VAL A 153 4.54 -6.49 5.68
N ALA A 154 5.82 -6.73 5.97
CA ALA A 154 6.88 -5.73 5.92
C ALA A 154 7.04 -5.14 4.51
N TYR A 155 7.03 -5.98 3.47
CA TYR A 155 7.08 -5.54 2.07
C TYR A 155 5.88 -4.66 1.70
N VAL A 156 4.66 -5.09 2.01
CA VAL A 156 3.45 -4.32 1.69
C VAL A 156 3.49 -2.96 2.39
N MET A 157 3.82 -2.92 3.68
CA MET A 157 3.95 -1.67 4.41
C MET A 157 5.05 -0.76 3.82
N ALA A 158 6.19 -1.32 3.44
CA ALA A 158 7.28 -0.57 2.83
C ALA A 158 6.89 -0.04 1.43
N HIS A 159 6.06 -0.77 0.68
CA HIS A 159 5.49 -0.32 -0.60
C HIS A 159 4.56 0.89 -0.38
N GLU A 160 3.65 0.84 0.60
CA GLU A 160 2.77 1.97 0.92
C GLU A 160 3.56 3.20 1.42
N ILE A 161 4.62 2.96 2.20
CA ILE A 161 5.56 4.03 2.57
C ILE A 161 6.33 4.52 1.33
N GLY A 162 6.60 3.68 0.33
CA GLY A 162 7.13 4.08 -0.97
C GLY A 162 6.27 5.16 -1.65
N HIS A 163 4.95 5.06 -1.59
CA HIS A 163 4.03 6.12 -2.05
C HIS A 163 4.15 7.39 -1.20
N HIS A 164 4.42 7.26 0.09
CA HIS A 164 4.72 8.43 0.93
C HIS A 164 6.04 9.10 0.51
N ILE A 165 7.09 8.32 0.22
CA ILE A 165 8.35 8.84 -0.33
C ILE A 165 8.11 9.58 -1.64
N GLN A 166 7.28 9.06 -2.54
CA GLN A 166 6.88 9.75 -3.78
C GLN A 166 6.22 11.10 -3.50
N THR A 167 5.39 11.18 -2.46
CA THR A 167 4.77 12.43 -2.04
C THR A 167 5.83 13.44 -1.57
N LEU A 168 6.78 13.01 -0.74
CA LEU A 168 7.86 13.86 -0.24
C LEU A 168 8.82 14.31 -1.35
N LEU A 169 9.06 13.48 -2.37
CA LEU A 169 9.91 13.80 -3.53
C LEU A 169 9.16 14.58 -4.63
N GLY A 170 7.87 14.85 -4.48
CA GLY A 170 7.06 15.60 -5.45
C GLY A 170 6.59 14.79 -6.65
N THR A 171 6.79 13.49 -6.68
CA THR A 171 6.31 12.59 -7.74
C THR A 171 4.78 12.57 -7.80
N THR A 172 4.12 12.42 -6.65
CA THR A 172 2.66 12.40 -6.54
C THR A 172 2.03 13.66 -7.13
N GLN A 173 2.59 14.84 -6.83
CA GLN A 173 2.09 16.12 -7.36
C GLN A 173 2.22 16.21 -8.89
N LYS A 174 3.32 15.69 -9.46
CA LYS A 174 3.52 15.66 -10.92
C LYS A 174 2.51 14.74 -11.59
N VAL A 175 2.28 13.55 -11.05
CA VAL A 175 1.28 12.60 -11.56
C VAL A 175 -0.12 13.19 -11.49
N ASP A 176 -0.48 13.84 -10.38
CA ASP A 176 -1.77 14.52 -10.25
C ASP A 176 -1.96 15.68 -11.24
N GLN A 177 -0.92 16.44 -11.51
CA GLN A 177 -0.95 17.49 -12.54
C GLN A 177 -1.17 16.91 -13.95
N GLN A 178 -0.48 15.81 -14.28
CA GLN A 178 -0.68 15.10 -15.55
C GLN A 178 -2.12 14.62 -15.70
N ARG A 179 -2.67 13.98 -14.66
CA ARG A 179 -4.05 13.50 -14.63
C ARG A 179 -5.06 14.62 -14.81
N ARG A 180 -4.88 15.76 -14.12
CA ARG A 180 -5.79 16.92 -14.21
C ARG A 180 -5.66 17.70 -15.49
N SER A 181 -4.55 17.59 -16.22
CA SER A 181 -4.34 18.30 -17.48
C SER A 181 -5.29 17.81 -18.59
N GLY A 182 -5.79 16.59 -18.51
CA GLY A 182 -6.63 15.96 -19.54
C GLY A 182 -5.90 15.74 -20.89
N GLN A 183 -4.57 15.89 -20.91
CA GLN A 183 -3.76 15.79 -22.14
C GLN A 183 -3.36 14.34 -22.48
N TYR A 184 -3.49 13.42 -21.53
CA TYR A 184 -3.09 12.02 -21.65
C TYR A 184 -4.31 11.14 -21.89
N SER A 185 -4.21 10.18 -22.79
CA SER A 185 -5.18 9.11 -22.95
C SER A 185 -5.21 8.18 -21.73
N GLU A 186 -6.25 7.38 -21.59
CA GLU A 186 -6.35 6.38 -20.54
C GLU A 186 -5.14 5.42 -20.53
N ALA A 187 -4.73 4.92 -21.70
CA ALA A 187 -3.57 4.04 -21.82
C ALA A 187 -2.26 4.71 -21.37
N GLU A 188 -2.08 6.00 -21.66
CA GLU A 188 -0.91 6.75 -21.18
C GLU A 188 -0.97 6.98 -19.68
N MET A 189 -2.16 7.29 -19.11
CA MET A 189 -2.33 7.41 -17.67
C MET A 189 -2.11 6.08 -16.95
N ASN A 190 -2.50 4.97 -17.54
CA ASN A 190 -2.22 3.63 -17.02
C ASN A 190 -0.71 3.36 -16.96
N LYS A 191 0.05 3.71 -17.99
CA LYS A 191 1.52 3.59 -17.97
C LYS A 191 2.15 4.47 -16.88
N ILE A 192 1.65 5.67 -16.65
CA ILE A 192 2.09 6.56 -15.58
C ILE A 192 1.77 5.92 -14.22
N SER A 193 0.59 5.31 -14.07
CA SER A 193 0.21 4.57 -12.87
C SER A 193 1.17 3.41 -12.62
N VAL A 194 1.43 2.57 -13.64
CA VAL A 194 2.41 1.48 -13.55
C VAL A 194 3.79 2.00 -13.13
N ALA A 195 4.27 3.11 -13.72
CA ALA A 195 5.56 3.68 -13.33
C ALA A 195 5.58 4.13 -11.86
N THR A 196 4.46 4.64 -11.34
CA THR A 196 4.29 5.04 -9.95
C THR A 196 4.38 3.83 -9.01
N GLU A 197 3.65 2.76 -9.33
CA GLU A 197 3.64 1.52 -8.54
C GLU A 197 5.00 0.83 -8.50
N LEU A 198 5.65 0.71 -9.66
CA LEU A 198 6.98 0.09 -9.75
C LEU A 198 8.05 0.92 -9.02
N GLN A 199 7.88 2.23 -8.92
CA GLN A 199 8.75 3.06 -8.09
C GLN A 199 8.51 2.81 -6.59
N ALA A 200 7.28 2.54 -6.16
CA ALA A 200 6.99 2.15 -4.79
C ALA A 200 7.60 0.77 -4.45
N ASP A 201 7.52 -0.20 -5.37
CA ASP A 201 8.22 -1.50 -5.23
C ASP A 201 9.74 -1.31 -5.13
N PHE A 202 10.31 -0.43 -5.95
CA PHE A 202 11.74 -0.09 -5.88
C PHE A 202 12.11 0.49 -4.51
N PHE A 203 11.34 1.42 -3.98
CA PHE A 203 11.60 2.00 -2.66
C PHE A 203 11.45 0.97 -1.54
N ALA A 204 10.52 0.02 -1.65
CA ALA A 204 10.43 -1.11 -0.71
C ALA A 204 11.69 -1.97 -0.74
N GLY A 205 12.28 -2.21 -1.91
CA GLY A 205 13.56 -2.89 -2.07
C GLY A 205 14.72 -2.12 -1.43
N VAL A 206 14.80 -0.80 -1.68
CA VAL A 206 15.80 0.09 -1.06
C VAL A 206 15.70 0.04 0.47
N TRP A 207 14.48 0.15 1.01
CA TRP A 207 14.25 0.04 2.44
C TRP A 207 14.76 -1.30 2.99
N ALA A 208 14.40 -2.41 2.38
CA ALA A 208 14.81 -3.74 2.82
C ALA A 208 16.34 -3.88 2.84
N LYS A 209 17.04 -3.39 1.82
CA LYS A 209 18.50 -3.38 1.75
C LYS A 209 19.13 -2.55 2.85
N GLN A 210 18.71 -1.31 3.00
CA GLN A 210 19.33 -0.36 3.93
C GLN A 210 19.02 -0.74 5.39
N THR A 211 17.82 -1.22 5.68
CA THR A 211 17.47 -1.74 7.00
C THR A 211 18.29 -2.99 7.33
N ASN A 212 18.44 -3.92 6.37
CA ASN A 212 19.25 -5.12 6.61
C ASN A 212 20.74 -4.81 6.82
N ASN A 213 21.28 -3.80 6.14
CA ASN A 213 22.64 -3.34 6.35
C ASN A 213 22.86 -2.78 7.79
N ARG A 214 21.82 -2.22 8.40
CA ARG A 214 21.83 -1.67 9.75
C ARG A 214 21.58 -2.72 10.83
N GLU A 215 20.52 -3.53 10.66
CA GLU A 215 19.97 -4.38 11.72
C GLU A 215 20.21 -5.87 11.51
N HIS A 216 20.64 -6.30 10.32
CA HIS A 216 20.75 -7.73 9.97
C HIS A 216 19.45 -8.50 10.28
N PHE A 217 18.30 -7.90 9.94
CA PHE A 217 16.98 -8.38 10.32
C PHE A 217 16.41 -9.46 9.39
N LEU A 218 16.93 -9.57 8.16
CA LEU A 218 16.49 -10.56 7.19
C LEU A 218 16.96 -11.97 7.57
N GLU A 219 16.07 -12.93 7.32
CA GLU A 219 16.33 -14.37 7.43
C GLU A 219 16.19 -15.03 6.05
N PRO A 220 16.75 -16.22 5.87
CA PRO A 220 16.61 -16.96 4.60
C PRO A 220 15.13 -17.16 4.21
N GLY A 221 14.77 -16.80 2.99
CA GLY A 221 13.41 -16.90 2.46
C GLY A 221 12.57 -15.62 2.59
N ASP A 222 13.05 -14.58 3.30
CA ASP A 222 12.31 -13.33 3.46
C ASP A 222 12.17 -12.59 2.12
N ILE A 223 13.26 -12.38 1.42
CA ILE A 223 13.26 -11.69 0.11
C ILE A 223 12.42 -12.46 -0.90
N GLU A 224 12.54 -13.79 -0.92
CA GLU A 224 11.73 -14.65 -1.78
C GLU A 224 10.24 -14.49 -1.48
N SER A 225 9.86 -14.37 -0.20
CA SER A 225 8.45 -14.17 0.18
C SER A 225 7.91 -12.80 -0.23
N ALA A 226 8.73 -11.75 -0.22
CA ALA A 226 8.37 -10.44 -0.76
C ALA A 226 8.16 -10.50 -2.27
N MET A 227 9.06 -11.18 -3.00
CA MET A 227 8.94 -11.35 -4.45
C MET A 227 7.70 -12.18 -4.83
N GLU A 228 7.39 -13.24 -4.07
CA GLU A 228 6.15 -14.01 -4.24
C GLU A 228 4.90 -13.12 -4.03
N ALA A 229 4.92 -12.26 -3.02
CA ALA A 229 3.82 -11.33 -2.75
C ALA A 229 3.68 -10.27 -3.86
N ALA A 230 4.78 -9.65 -4.29
CA ALA A 230 4.79 -8.70 -5.40
C ALA A 230 4.23 -9.31 -6.69
N ALA A 231 4.68 -10.54 -7.03
CA ALA A 231 4.19 -11.26 -8.19
C ALA A 231 2.70 -11.64 -8.07
N ALA A 232 2.23 -12.00 -6.89
CA ALA A 232 0.85 -12.43 -6.66
C ALA A 232 -0.17 -11.32 -6.97
N VAL A 233 0.19 -10.06 -6.72
CA VAL A 233 -0.66 -8.88 -6.94
C VAL A 233 -0.31 -8.12 -8.23
N GLY A 234 0.45 -8.72 -9.14
CA GLY A 234 0.66 -8.19 -10.51
C GLY A 234 -0.63 -8.25 -11.34
N ASP A 235 -0.84 -7.22 -12.18
CA ASP A 235 -2.07 -7.09 -12.99
C ASP A 235 -2.30 -8.30 -13.92
N ASP A 236 -1.24 -8.89 -14.46
CA ASP A 236 -1.31 -10.09 -15.29
C ASP A 236 -1.87 -11.30 -14.52
N ASN A 237 -1.45 -11.46 -13.26
CA ASN A 237 -1.94 -12.51 -12.39
C ASN A 237 -3.41 -12.28 -11.99
N ILE A 238 -3.75 -11.05 -11.61
CA ILE A 238 -5.11 -10.65 -11.21
C ILE A 238 -6.06 -10.83 -12.40
N GLN A 239 -5.71 -10.31 -13.59
CA GLN A 239 -6.55 -10.40 -14.78
C GLN A 239 -6.72 -11.86 -15.23
N LYS A 240 -5.65 -12.66 -15.24
CA LYS A 240 -5.71 -14.07 -15.61
C LYS A 240 -6.64 -14.86 -14.69
N ARG A 241 -6.64 -14.57 -13.39
CA ARG A 241 -7.51 -15.23 -12.40
C ARG A 241 -8.97 -14.78 -12.51
N SER A 242 -9.22 -13.50 -12.79
CA SER A 242 -10.57 -12.92 -12.83
C SER A 242 -11.27 -13.13 -14.17
N THR A 243 -10.56 -12.93 -15.29
CA THR A 243 -11.15 -12.91 -16.64
C THR A 243 -10.63 -14.02 -17.56
N GLY A 244 -9.55 -14.69 -17.18
CA GLY A 244 -8.91 -15.73 -17.97
C GLY A 244 -7.95 -15.23 -19.06
N TYR A 245 -7.88 -13.91 -19.33
CA TYR A 245 -6.97 -13.32 -20.30
C TYR A 245 -6.27 -12.06 -19.75
N VAL A 246 -5.17 -11.65 -20.41
CA VAL A 246 -4.34 -10.51 -19.97
C VAL A 246 -4.41 -9.40 -21.02
N ASN A 247 -4.75 -8.18 -20.58
CA ASN A 247 -4.70 -6.95 -21.35
C ASN A 247 -3.70 -5.97 -20.70
N GLN A 248 -2.52 -5.85 -21.29
CA GLN A 248 -1.45 -5.00 -20.74
C GLN A 248 -1.78 -3.50 -20.76
N GLU A 249 -2.61 -3.03 -21.70
CA GLU A 249 -3.01 -1.61 -21.77
C GLU A 249 -3.88 -1.19 -20.58
N ALA A 250 -4.54 -2.15 -19.95
CA ALA A 250 -5.35 -1.93 -18.75
C ALA A 250 -4.57 -2.14 -17.43
N PHE A 251 -3.26 -2.33 -17.48
CA PHE A 251 -2.44 -2.43 -16.27
C PHE A 251 -2.37 -1.08 -15.55
N THR A 252 -2.54 -1.12 -14.24
CA THR A 252 -2.41 0.05 -13.36
C THR A 252 -1.33 -0.13 -12.29
N HIS A 253 -0.94 -1.38 -12.00
CA HIS A 253 0.10 -1.74 -11.02
C HIS A 253 1.35 -2.37 -11.66
N GLY A 254 1.25 -2.80 -12.91
CA GLY A 254 2.31 -3.49 -13.62
C GLY A 254 2.21 -5.01 -13.54
N SER A 255 3.01 -5.70 -14.37
CA SER A 255 3.04 -7.14 -14.38
C SER A 255 3.78 -7.71 -13.17
N SER A 256 3.48 -8.96 -12.83
CA SER A 256 4.19 -9.72 -11.80
C SER A 256 5.71 -9.65 -11.96
N GLN A 257 6.19 -9.79 -13.19
CA GLN A 257 7.61 -9.72 -13.51
C GLN A 257 8.19 -8.32 -13.23
N GLN A 258 7.52 -7.25 -13.70
CA GLN A 258 7.98 -5.88 -13.48
C GLN A 258 8.08 -5.54 -12.00
N ARG A 259 7.08 -5.91 -11.20
CA ARG A 259 7.06 -5.67 -9.76
C ARG A 259 8.25 -6.34 -9.06
N VAL A 260 8.51 -7.62 -9.36
CA VAL A 260 9.67 -8.36 -8.84
C VAL A 260 10.98 -7.70 -9.28
N GLU A 261 11.12 -7.35 -10.57
CA GLU A 261 12.33 -6.71 -11.10
C GLU A 261 12.65 -5.40 -10.39
N TRP A 262 11.65 -4.53 -10.18
CA TRP A 262 11.87 -3.24 -9.54
C TRP A 262 12.14 -3.35 -8.05
N PHE A 263 11.45 -4.23 -7.33
CA PHE A 263 11.79 -4.55 -5.94
C PHE A 263 13.24 -5.06 -5.83
N THR A 264 13.60 -6.04 -6.67
CA THR A 264 14.97 -6.62 -6.69
C THR A 264 16.02 -5.56 -7.01
N LYS A 265 15.76 -4.69 -8.00
CA LYS A 265 16.66 -3.58 -8.33
C LYS A 265 16.87 -2.65 -7.13
N GLY A 266 15.80 -2.30 -6.40
CA GLY A 266 15.88 -1.52 -5.18
C GLY A 266 16.72 -2.19 -4.10
N TYR A 267 16.50 -3.49 -3.90
CA TYR A 267 17.26 -4.28 -2.94
C TYR A 267 18.74 -4.42 -3.31
N ASP A 268 19.06 -4.65 -4.56
CA ASP A 268 20.45 -4.82 -5.02
C ASP A 268 21.25 -3.53 -4.93
N THR A 269 20.66 -2.41 -5.35
CA THR A 269 21.34 -1.11 -5.39
C THR A 269 21.34 -0.39 -4.04
N GLY A 270 20.21 -0.41 -3.33
CA GLY A 270 20.02 0.37 -2.10
C GLY A 270 20.14 1.88 -2.29
N ASP A 271 20.09 2.39 -3.53
CA ASP A 271 20.29 3.79 -3.89
C ASP A 271 19.02 4.39 -4.53
N ILE A 272 18.40 5.35 -3.86
CA ILE A 272 17.15 5.98 -4.32
C ILE A 272 17.23 6.62 -5.70
N ARG A 273 18.44 6.99 -6.17
CA ARG A 273 18.67 7.63 -7.46
C ARG A 273 18.45 6.70 -8.65
N GLU A 274 18.50 5.39 -8.44
CA GLU A 274 18.29 4.36 -9.46
C GLU A 274 16.80 4.06 -9.72
N GLY A 275 15.90 4.72 -8.97
CA GLY A 275 14.44 4.49 -9.00
C GLY A 275 13.67 5.32 -10.03
N ASN A 276 14.29 5.75 -11.14
CA ASN A 276 13.58 6.51 -12.18
C ASN A 276 12.78 5.60 -13.13
N THR A 277 11.66 5.08 -12.65
CA THR A 277 10.73 4.22 -13.42
C THR A 277 10.09 4.96 -14.58
N PHE A 278 9.78 6.24 -14.40
CA PHE A 278 9.13 7.08 -15.41
C PHE A 278 9.99 7.24 -16.67
N GLU A 279 11.28 7.46 -16.52
CA GLU A 279 12.18 7.56 -17.67
C GLU A 279 12.31 6.24 -18.43
N GLN A 280 12.22 5.10 -17.74
CA GLN A 280 12.37 3.79 -18.37
C GLN A 280 11.10 3.29 -19.06
N LEU A 281 9.92 3.66 -18.56
CA LEU A 281 8.65 3.12 -19.04
C LEU A 281 7.86 4.07 -19.96
N LEU A 282 8.17 5.37 -19.93
CA LEU A 282 7.44 6.38 -20.72
C LEU A 282 8.22 6.90 -21.94
N LYS A 283 9.27 6.16 -22.36
CA LYS A 283 10.03 6.45 -23.61
C LYS A 283 9.27 6.07 -24.84
#